data_1b27339dd5bcdd324666120d50da8a49
#
_entry.id   1b27339dd5bcdd324666120d50da8a49
#
_cell.length_a   1.000
_cell.length_b   1.000
_cell.length_c   1.000
_cell.angle_alpha   90.00
_cell.angle_beta   90.00
_cell.angle_gamma   90.00
#
_symmetry.space_group_name_H-M   'P 1'
#
loop_
_entity.id
_entity.type
_entity.pdbx_description
1 polymer ?
#
loop_
_entity_poly.entity_id
_entity_poly.type
_entity_poly.pdbx_seq_one_letter_code
_entity_poly.pdbx_strand_id
1 'polypeptide(L)'
;MKNYLSIDQGTTSSRAIIFNSNLELIKDSQKEYDLTYPCDGWVELDPKDVIETVKETALSVLDAHNKIEACGITNQRETTIIWSKTTGEPIYPAIVWQDRRTYEICNRLKSEGKEAMVSKKTGLLIDPYFSATKIKWILDNVEGARDKANDGDLLFGTIDTYLIYKLSKEKNHVTDVTNASRTLLFNIKTMKWDQELLELFDIPQSIM
;
A
#
# COMPACT_ATOMS: atom_id res chain seq x y z
N MET A 1 -19.56 -27.50 -1.64
CA MET A 1 -19.45 -26.57 -0.49
C MET A 1 -18.82 -25.28 -1.03
N LYS A 2 -19.25 -24.11 -0.57
CA LYS A 2 -18.64 -22.83 -1.00
C LYS A 2 -17.35 -22.59 -0.24
N ASN A 3 -16.29 -22.19 -0.95
CA ASN A 3 -15.01 -21.87 -0.35
C ASN A 3 -14.64 -20.42 -0.63
N TYR A 4 -13.85 -19.84 0.27
CA TYR A 4 -13.37 -18.47 0.23
C TYR A 4 -11.86 -18.48 0.37
N LEU A 5 -11.18 -17.71 -0.47
CA LEU A 5 -9.74 -17.49 -0.36
C LEU A 5 -9.48 -16.22 0.43
N SER A 6 -8.64 -16.29 1.46
CA SER A 6 -8.10 -15.14 2.17
C SER A 6 -6.62 -15.02 1.83
N ILE A 7 -6.20 -13.83 1.40
CA ILE A 7 -4.80 -13.46 1.23
C ILE A 7 -4.46 -12.51 2.37
N ASP A 8 -3.49 -12.90 3.20
CA ASP A 8 -2.95 -12.09 4.29
C ASP A 8 -1.51 -11.73 3.96
N GLN A 9 -1.30 -10.47 3.57
CA GLN A 9 0.00 -9.94 3.22
C GLN A 9 0.57 -9.17 4.42
N GLY A 10 1.38 -9.83 5.24
CA GLY A 10 2.03 -9.26 6.42
C GLY A 10 3.32 -8.50 6.09
N THR A 11 4.03 -8.01 7.11
CA THR A 11 5.26 -7.23 6.92
C THR A 11 6.43 -8.07 6.41
N THR A 12 6.50 -9.35 6.81
CA THR A 12 7.61 -10.27 6.51
C THR A 12 7.17 -11.57 5.86
N SER A 13 5.89 -11.72 5.54
CA SER A 13 5.36 -12.94 4.91
C SER A 13 4.04 -12.69 4.21
N SER A 14 3.74 -13.53 3.23
CA SER A 14 2.42 -13.66 2.61
C SER A 14 1.81 -14.98 3.00
N ARG A 15 0.51 -15.01 3.29
CA ARG A 15 -0.23 -16.21 3.62
C ARG A 15 -1.52 -16.29 2.80
N ALA A 16 -1.83 -17.48 2.29
CA ALA A 16 -3.10 -17.78 1.64
C ALA A 16 -3.83 -18.86 2.42
N ILE A 17 -5.14 -18.67 2.64
CA ILE A 17 -5.97 -19.56 3.44
C ILE A 17 -7.27 -19.81 2.70
N ILE A 18 -7.69 -21.09 2.60
CA ILE A 18 -9.03 -21.45 2.15
C ILE A 18 -9.91 -21.76 3.36
N PHE A 19 -11.04 -21.06 3.43
CA PHE A 19 -12.11 -21.32 4.40
C PHE A 19 -13.35 -21.89 3.67
N ASN A 20 -14.08 -22.79 4.34
CA ASN A 20 -15.40 -23.18 3.89
C ASN A 20 -16.49 -22.18 4.36
N SER A 21 -17.75 -22.46 4.01
CA SER A 21 -18.90 -21.62 4.41
C SER A 21 -19.18 -21.58 5.93
N ASN A 22 -18.57 -22.47 6.71
CA ASN A 22 -18.65 -22.48 8.17
C ASN A 22 -17.47 -21.76 8.83
N LEU A 23 -16.59 -21.11 8.03
CA LEU A 23 -15.35 -20.48 8.47
C LEU A 23 -14.31 -21.46 9.03
N GLU A 24 -14.41 -22.74 8.68
CA GLU A 24 -13.39 -23.73 9.01
C GLU A 24 -12.24 -23.66 8.02
N LEU A 25 -11.01 -23.67 8.54
CA LEU A 25 -9.80 -23.68 7.72
C LEU A 25 -9.69 -25.04 7.00
N ILE A 26 -9.62 -25.00 5.67
CA ILE A 26 -9.46 -26.17 4.82
C ILE A 26 -7.99 -26.39 4.47
N LYS A 27 -7.30 -25.34 4.07
CA LYS A 27 -5.90 -25.39 3.65
C LYS A 27 -5.25 -24.04 3.81
N ASP A 28 -3.98 -24.01 4.17
CA ASP A 28 -3.19 -22.77 4.20
C ASP A 28 -1.77 -22.99 3.70
N SER A 29 -1.14 -21.89 3.32
CA SER A 29 0.25 -21.82 2.92
C SER A 29 0.80 -20.44 3.27
N GLN A 30 2.04 -20.41 3.75
CA GLN A 30 2.75 -19.17 4.08
C GLN A 30 4.15 -19.19 3.48
N LYS A 31 4.61 -18.01 3.04
CA LYS A 31 5.97 -17.81 2.55
C LYS A 31 6.52 -16.50 3.08
N GLU A 32 7.72 -16.55 3.63
CA GLU A 32 8.46 -15.38 4.12
C GLU A 32 9.22 -14.71 2.98
N TYR A 33 9.55 -13.43 3.18
CA TYR A 33 10.43 -12.62 2.35
C TYR A 33 11.20 -11.63 3.24
N ASP A 34 12.31 -11.14 2.71
CA ASP A 34 13.23 -10.28 3.47
C ASP A 34 12.89 -8.79 3.30
N LEU A 35 13.11 -8.03 4.37
CA LEU A 35 13.19 -6.58 4.33
C LEU A 35 14.62 -6.13 4.13
N THR A 36 14.83 -5.01 3.47
CA THR A 36 16.14 -4.37 3.33
C THR A 36 16.23 -3.11 4.19
N TYR A 37 17.43 -2.83 4.69
CA TYR A 37 17.73 -1.73 5.60
C TYR A 37 18.90 -0.91 5.03
N PRO A 38 18.68 -0.08 3.97
CA PRO A 38 19.77 0.59 3.25
C PRO A 38 20.55 1.58 4.10
N CYS A 39 19.85 2.25 5.04
CA CYS A 39 20.42 3.22 5.98
C CYS A 39 19.75 3.09 7.35
N ASP A 40 20.32 3.73 8.36
CA ASP A 40 19.68 3.77 9.69
C ASP A 40 18.29 4.39 9.63
N GLY A 41 17.32 3.67 10.19
CA GLY A 41 15.91 4.05 10.18
C GLY A 41 15.18 3.87 8.84
N TRP A 42 15.84 3.37 7.79
CA TRP A 42 15.20 3.04 6.51
C TRP A 42 14.78 1.59 6.46
N VAL A 43 13.57 1.35 5.99
CA VAL A 43 13.02 -0.01 5.83
C VAL A 43 12.33 -0.12 4.48
N GLU A 44 12.84 -0.98 3.63
CA GLU A 44 12.37 -1.19 2.26
C GLU A 44 12.00 -2.64 2.00
N LEU A 45 11.18 -2.82 1.00
CA LEU A 45 10.66 -4.10 0.52
C LEU A 45 10.61 -4.08 -1.00
N ASP A 46 11.07 -5.16 -1.67
CA ASP A 46 10.83 -5.31 -3.11
C ASP A 46 9.35 -5.68 -3.35
N PRO A 47 8.57 -4.84 -4.05
CA PRO A 47 7.19 -5.17 -4.36
C PRO A 47 7.01 -6.44 -5.20
N LYS A 48 8.06 -6.90 -5.90
CA LYS A 48 8.04 -8.15 -6.66
C LYS A 48 7.96 -9.35 -5.73
N ASP A 49 8.70 -9.34 -4.62
CA ASP A 49 8.66 -10.42 -3.62
C ASP A 49 7.25 -10.58 -3.03
N VAL A 50 6.55 -9.47 -2.82
CA VAL A 50 5.14 -9.49 -2.37
C VAL A 50 4.24 -10.20 -3.40
N ILE A 51 4.36 -9.82 -4.68
CA ILE A 51 3.55 -10.42 -5.74
C ILE A 51 3.88 -11.91 -5.92
N GLU A 52 5.14 -12.27 -5.89
CA GLU A 52 5.59 -13.66 -6.07
C GLU A 52 5.14 -14.54 -4.90
N THR A 53 5.36 -14.11 -3.66
CA THR A 53 4.95 -14.89 -2.47
C THR A 53 3.43 -15.02 -2.35
N VAL A 54 2.67 -13.97 -2.69
CA VAL A 54 1.20 -14.03 -2.75
C VAL A 54 0.74 -15.03 -3.82
N LYS A 55 1.33 -14.99 -5.01
CA LYS A 55 0.99 -15.95 -6.09
C LYS A 55 1.34 -17.38 -5.70
N GLU A 56 2.53 -17.62 -5.19
CA GLU A 56 2.96 -18.97 -4.79
C GLU A 56 2.08 -19.55 -3.69
N THR A 57 1.82 -18.78 -2.63
CA THR A 57 0.96 -19.24 -1.53
C THR A 57 -0.47 -19.48 -1.99
N ALA A 58 -1.04 -18.59 -2.80
CA ALA A 58 -2.38 -18.78 -3.37
C ALA A 58 -2.46 -20.02 -4.26
N LEU A 59 -1.50 -20.21 -5.17
CA LEU A 59 -1.47 -21.39 -6.06
C LEU A 59 -1.27 -22.68 -5.28
N SER A 60 -0.51 -22.68 -4.19
CA SER A 60 -0.28 -23.88 -3.38
C SER A 60 -1.53 -24.37 -2.64
N VAL A 61 -2.49 -23.49 -2.33
CA VAL A 61 -3.73 -23.84 -1.66
C VAL A 61 -4.86 -24.12 -2.63
N LEU A 62 -4.84 -23.57 -3.85
CA LEU A 62 -5.83 -23.81 -4.88
C LEU A 62 -5.64 -25.18 -5.51
N ASP A 63 -6.73 -25.85 -5.79
CA ASP A 63 -6.80 -27.09 -6.59
C ASP A 63 -8.02 -27.09 -7.52
N ALA A 64 -8.05 -28.02 -8.48
CA ALA A 64 -9.12 -28.09 -9.48
C ALA A 64 -10.52 -28.39 -8.89
N HIS A 65 -10.57 -28.87 -7.64
CA HIS A 65 -11.82 -29.27 -6.97
C HIS A 65 -12.35 -28.17 -6.04
N ASN A 66 -11.54 -27.18 -5.71
CA ASN A 66 -11.91 -26.09 -4.82
C ASN A 66 -12.50 -24.91 -5.59
N LYS A 67 -13.83 -24.91 -5.75
CA LYS A 67 -14.50 -23.74 -6.30
C LYS A 67 -14.45 -22.59 -5.30
N ILE A 68 -13.71 -21.52 -5.63
CA ILE A 68 -13.63 -20.30 -4.85
C ILE A 68 -14.75 -19.34 -5.26
N GLU A 69 -15.58 -18.93 -4.32
CA GLU A 69 -16.70 -17.99 -4.54
C GLU A 69 -16.24 -16.54 -4.46
N ALA A 70 -15.28 -16.24 -3.56
CA ALA A 70 -14.72 -14.91 -3.40
C ALA A 70 -13.31 -14.97 -2.81
N CYS A 71 -12.53 -13.91 -3.07
CA CYS A 71 -11.22 -13.70 -2.48
C CYS A 71 -11.23 -12.39 -1.68
N GLY A 72 -10.76 -12.45 -0.41
CA GLY A 72 -10.50 -11.29 0.42
C GLY A 72 -9.00 -11.05 0.56
N ILE A 73 -8.59 -9.78 0.60
CA ILE A 73 -7.20 -9.38 0.82
C ILE A 73 -7.12 -8.55 2.10
N THR A 74 -6.21 -8.91 3.00
CA THR A 74 -5.74 -8.07 4.09
C THR A 74 -4.25 -7.86 3.96
N ASN A 75 -3.72 -6.75 4.47
CA ASN A 75 -2.33 -6.37 4.21
C ASN A 75 -1.72 -5.56 5.36
N GLN A 76 -0.39 -5.51 5.39
CA GLN A 76 0.33 -4.47 6.11
C GLN A 76 -0.09 -3.10 5.54
N ARG A 77 -0.66 -2.24 6.37
CA ARG A 77 -1.12 -0.92 5.93
C ARG A 77 0.04 0.08 5.87
N GLU A 78 -0.19 1.25 5.30
CA GLU A 78 0.72 2.41 5.24
C GLU A 78 1.99 2.22 4.40
N THR A 79 2.40 0.97 4.14
CA THR A 79 3.52 0.68 3.22
C THR A 79 3.19 1.23 1.84
N THR A 80 4.12 2.01 1.29
CA THR A 80 3.90 2.90 0.15
C THR A 80 4.60 2.37 -1.09
N ILE A 81 3.87 2.23 -2.19
CA ILE A 81 4.39 1.85 -3.50
C ILE A 81 3.97 2.90 -4.52
N ILE A 82 4.91 3.30 -5.40
CA ILE A 82 4.63 4.09 -6.60
C ILE A 82 5.15 3.30 -7.80
N TRP A 83 4.33 3.19 -8.83
CA TRP A 83 4.68 2.42 -10.04
C TRP A 83 4.27 3.13 -11.31
N SER A 84 4.92 2.76 -12.42
CA SER A 84 4.56 3.24 -13.74
C SER A 84 3.20 2.67 -14.16
N LYS A 85 2.28 3.55 -14.54
CA LYS A 85 0.98 3.18 -15.10
C LYS A 85 1.09 2.37 -16.38
N THR A 86 2.12 2.65 -17.18
CA THR A 86 2.33 2.00 -18.48
C THR A 86 2.92 0.61 -18.36
N THR A 87 3.88 0.41 -17.41
CA THR A 87 4.61 -0.87 -17.29
C THR A 87 4.16 -1.72 -16.11
N GLY A 88 3.46 -1.12 -15.14
CA GLY A 88 3.11 -1.75 -13.87
C GLY A 88 4.30 -2.01 -12.95
N GLU A 89 5.51 -1.51 -13.32
CA GLU A 89 6.73 -1.72 -12.54
C GLU A 89 6.93 -0.61 -11.51
N PRO A 90 7.29 -0.96 -10.26
CA PRO A 90 7.64 0.03 -9.23
C PRO A 90 8.80 0.91 -9.68
N ILE A 91 8.73 2.20 -9.40
CA ILE A 91 9.82 3.14 -9.70
C ILE A 91 10.85 3.22 -8.57
N TYR A 92 10.51 2.67 -7.40
CA TYR A 92 11.34 2.62 -6.20
C TYR A 92 10.88 1.42 -5.34
N PRO A 93 11.73 0.83 -4.48
CA PRO A 93 11.30 -0.15 -3.49
C PRO A 93 10.14 0.38 -2.63
N ALA A 94 9.25 -0.48 -2.17
CA ALA A 94 8.20 -0.09 -1.26
C ALA A 94 8.80 0.43 0.05
N ILE A 95 8.39 1.64 0.48
CA ILE A 95 8.79 2.19 1.77
C ILE A 95 7.84 1.65 2.84
N VAL A 96 8.37 0.83 3.73
CA VAL A 96 7.60 0.10 4.76
C VAL A 96 7.10 1.06 5.85
N TRP A 97 6.00 0.71 6.51
CA TRP A 97 5.39 1.49 7.59
C TRP A 97 6.33 1.81 8.77
N GLN A 98 7.35 0.95 9.00
CA GLN A 98 8.36 1.13 10.04
C GLN A 98 9.42 2.19 9.71
N ASP A 99 9.51 2.60 8.43
CA ASP A 99 10.52 3.53 7.92
C ASP A 99 10.41 4.92 8.56
N ARG A 100 11.54 5.52 8.89
CA ARG A 100 11.64 6.81 9.57
C ARG A 100 12.31 7.91 8.74
N ARG A 101 12.64 7.65 7.45
CA ARG A 101 13.37 8.62 6.58
C ARG A 101 12.69 9.97 6.44
N THR A 102 11.36 10.02 6.61
CA THR A 102 10.56 11.24 6.45
C THR A 102 10.33 12.01 7.76
N TYR A 103 11.09 11.67 8.81
CA TYR A 103 10.94 12.28 10.14
C TYR A 103 11.10 13.82 10.10
N GLU A 104 12.08 14.35 9.34
CA GLU A 104 12.30 15.78 9.21
C GLU A 104 11.15 16.51 8.50
N ILE A 105 10.52 15.86 7.51
CA ILE A 105 9.33 16.40 6.85
C ILE A 105 8.19 16.55 7.88
N CYS A 106 8.00 15.52 8.71
CA CYS A 106 6.97 15.54 9.75
C CYS A 106 7.22 16.65 10.78
N ASN A 107 8.46 16.78 11.26
CA ASN A 107 8.82 17.82 12.23
C ASN A 107 8.60 19.23 11.69
N ARG A 108 8.98 19.48 10.44
CA ARG A 108 8.73 20.76 9.78
C ARG A 108 7.24 21.09 9.75
N LEU A 109 6.40 20.16 9.27
CA LEU A 109 4.95 20.38 9.19
C LEU A 109 4.31 20.61 10.58
N LYS A 110 4.80 19.92 11.62
CA LYS A 110 4.37 20.15 13.00
C LYS A 110 4.75 21.54 13.48
N SER A 111 6.00 21.97 13.24
CA SER A 111 6.48 23.31 13.62
C SER A 111 5.71 24.43 12.90
N GLU A 112 5.21 24.18 11.70
CA GLU A 112 4.33 25.06 10.92
C GLU A 112 2.88 25.03 11.40
N GLY A 113 2.55 24.28 12.46
CA GLY A 113 1.23 24.21 13.06
C GLY A 113 0.17 23.44 12.23
N LYS A 114 0.61 22.56 11.30
CA LYS A 114 -0.29 21.86 10.39
C LYS A 114 -0.99 20.64 11.01
N GLU A 115 -0.52 20.15 12.17
CA GLU A 115 -1.03 18.92 12.78
C GLU A 115 -2.52 18.99 13.14
N ALA A 116 -3.01 20.11 13.65
CA ALA A 116 -4.41 20.25 14.02
C ALA A 116 -5.36 20.09 12.81
N MET A 117 -4.99 20.66 11.64
CA MET A 117 -5.76 20.54 10.42
C MET A 117 -5.75 19.10 9.90
N VAL A 118 -4.57 18.46 9.84
CA VAL A 118 -4.42 17.06 9.42
C VAL A 118 -5.23 16.15 10.33
N SER A 119 -5.09 16.26 11.66
CA SER A 119 -5.81 15.43 12.62
C SER A 119 -7.33 15.60 12.53
N LYS A 120 -7.82 16.82 12.31
CA LYS A 120 -9.25 17.09 12.13
C LYS A 120 -9.86 16.38 10.93
N LYS A 121 -9.10 16.23 9.84
CA LYS A 121 -9.54 15.60 8.59
C LYS A 121 -9.34 14.09 8.57
N THR A 122 -8.21 13.62 9.10
CA THR A 122 -7.78 12.21 8.99
C THR A 122 -7.97 11.40 10.25
N GLY A 123 -8.07 12.06 11.42
CA GLY A 123 -8.01 11.40 12.74
C GLY A 123 -6.59 10.97 13.14
N LEU A 124 -5.56 11.33 12.38
CA LEU A 124 -4.18 10.91 12.56
C LEU A 124 -3.28 12.08 12.97
N LEU A 125 -2.17 11.77 13.61
CA LEU A 125 -1.07 12.72 13.83
C LEU A 125 -0.15 12.74 12.60
N ILE A 126 0.65 13.79 12.42
CA ILE A 126 1.68 13.80 11.38
C ILE A 126 2.85 12.93 11.84
N ASP A 127 3.05 11.78 11.21
CA ASP A 127 4.11 10.83 11.55
C ASP A 127 4.65 10.13 10.29
N PRO A 128 5.95 9.79 10.22
CA PRO A 128 6.55 8.99 9.14
C PRO A 128 5.89 7.63 8.92
N TYR A 129 5.16 7.14 9.91
CA TYR A 129 4.39 5.91 9.84
C TYR A 129 3.45 5.87 8.63
N PHE A 130 2.78 6.99 8.32
CA PHE A 130 1.74 7.09 7.30
C PHE A 130 2.30 7.37 5.89
N SER A 131 1.47 7.15 4.84
CA SER A 131 1.94 7.10 3.46
C SER A 131 2.34 8.46 2.87
N ALA A 132 1.64 9.56 3.19
CA ALA A 132 1.81 10.84 2.49
C ALA A 132 3.26 11.35 2.43
N THR A 133 3.98 11.31 3.54
CA THR A 133 5.38 11.77 3.57
C THR A 133 6.33 10.87 2.78
N LYS A 134 6.03 9.56 2.70
CA LYS A 134 6.77 8.59 1.89
C LYS A 134 6.54 8.83 0.40
N ILE A 135 5.29 9.10 0.00
CA ILE A 135 4.96 9.48 -1.38
C ILE A 135 5.75 10.73 -1.77
N LYS A 136 5.66 11.79 -0.96
CA LYS A 136 6.42 13.03 -1.18
C LYS A 136 7.91 12.74 -1.33
N TRP A 137 8.47 11.94 -0.43
CA TRP A 137 9.89 11.60 -0.47
C TRP A 137 10.29 10.90 -1.78
N ILE A 138 9.50 9.92 -2.25
CA ILE A 138 9.76 9.22 -3.53
C ILE A 138 9.72 10.22 -4.69
N LEU A 139 8.69 11.08 -4.75
CA LEU A 139 8.53 12.06 -5.82
C LEU A 139 9.67 13.09 -5.85
N ASP A 140 10.25 13.43 -4.69
CA ASP A 140 11.32 14.42 -4.58
C ASP A 140 12.73 13.83 -4.79
N ASN A 141 12.92 12.52 -4.56
CA ASN A 141 14.25 11.90 -4.55
C ASN A 141 14.50 10.91 -5.70
N VAL A 142 13.45 10.43 -6.38
CA VAL A 142 13.60 9.57 -7.56
C VAL A 142 13.59 10.43 -8.82
N GLU A 143 14.63 10.32 -9.63
CA GLU A 143 14.81 11.13 -10.83
C GLU A 143 13.63 11.01 -11.81
N GLY A 144 13.06 12.16 -12.19
CA GLY A 144 11.93 12.26 -13.11
C GLY A 144 10.58 11.78 -12.52
N ALA A 145 10.53 11.35 -11.26
CA ALA A 145 9.29 10.86 -10.66
C ALA A 145 8.22 11.96 -10.55
N ARG A 146 8.61 13.16 -10.18
CA ARG A 146 7.67 14.28 -10.03
C ARG A 146 7.03 14.67 -11.36
N ASP A 147 7.82 14.79 -12.42
CA ASP A 147 7.31 15.13 -13.76
C ASP A 147 6.34 14.04 -14.24
N LYS A 148 6.73 12.77 -14.16
CA LYS A 148 5.86 11.64 -14.51
C LYS A 148 4.56 11.60 -13.68
N ALA A 149 4.63 11.96 -12.39
CA ALA A 149 3.44 12.04 -11.54
C ALA A 149 2.49 13.17 -12.01
N ASN A 150 3.03 14.35 -12.34
CA ASN A 150 2.25 15.46 -12.88
C ASN A 150 1.60 15.13 -14.23
N ASP A 151 2.32 14.39 -15.08
CA ASP A 151 1.84 13.93 -16.39
C ASP A 151 0.81 12.78 -16.29
N GLY A 152 0.61 12.22 -15.09
CA GLY A 152 -0.34 11.11 -14.85
C GLY A 152 0.19 9.74 -15.28
N ASP A 153 1.51 9.58 -15.41
CA ASP A 153 2.18 8.34 -15.81
C ASP A 153 2.49 7.41 -14.61
N LEU A 154 2.28 7.89 -13.41
CA LEU A 154 2.47 7.11 -12.19
C LEU A 154 1.15 6.84 -11.47
N LEU A 155 1.15 5.76 -10.69
CA LEU A 155 0.09 5.39 -9.75
C LEU A 155 0.70 5.17 -8.37
N PHE A 156 -0.05 5.58 -7.35
CA PHE A 156 0.27 5.29 -5.94
C PHE A 156 -0.67 4.22 -5.40
N GLY A 157 -0.18 3.41 -4.48
CA GLY A 157 -1.00 2.52 -3.68
C GLY A 157 -0.33 2.06 -2.39
N THR A 158 -1.16 1.62 -1.46
CA THR A 158 -0.77 0.69 -0.41
C THR A 158 -0.71 -0.71 -0.99
N ILE A 159 -0.29 -1.68 -0.20
CA ILE A 159 -0.07 -3.06 -0.69
C ILE A 159 -1.32 -3.67 -1.33
N ASP A 160 -2.52 -3.45 -0.74
CA ASP A 160 -3.79 -3.90 -1.30
C ASP A 160 -4.01 -3.41 -2.73
N THR A 161 -3.79 -2.10 -2.95
CA THR A 161 -3.95 -1.48 -4.27
C THR A 161 -3.01 -2.10 -5.30
N TYR A 162 -1.73 -2.27 -4.95
CA TYR A 162 -0.74 -2.87 -5.85
C TYR A 162 -1.04 -4.34 -6.13
N LEU A 163 -1.46 -5.12 -5.11
CA LEU A 163 -1.91 -6.50 -5.29
C LEU A 163 -3.11 -6.59 -6.22
N ILE A 164 -4.16 -5.79 -5.99
CA ILE A 164 -5.36 -5.80 -6.84
C ILE A 164 -4.98 -5.40 -8.28
N TYR A 165 -4.14 -4.37 -8.45
CA TYR A 165 -3.66 -3.93 -9.75
C TYR A 165 -2.97 -5.07 -10.52
N LYS A 166 -1.99 -5.73 -9.90
CA LYS A 166 -1.23 -6.84 -10.53
C LYS A 166 -2.08 -8.09 -10.74
N LEU A 167 -2.93 -8.46 -9.79
CA LEU A 167 -3.81 -9.64 -9.90
C LEU A 167 -4.95 -9.45 -10.88
N SER A 168 -5.41 -8.21 -11.11
CA SER A 168 -6.41 -7.88 -12.13
C SER A 168 -5.84 -7.64 -13.54
N LYS A 169 -4.57 -8.01 -13.77
CA LYS A 169 -3.83 -7.76 -15.02
C LYS A 169 -3.76 -6.26 -15.35
N GLU A 170 -3.41 -5.47 -14.35
CA GLU A 170 -3.18 -4.02 -14.45
C GLU A 170 -4.41 -3.20 -14.87
N LYS A 171 -5.62 -3.68 -14.53
CA LYS A 171 -6.88 -3.05 -14.91
C LYS A 171 -7.52 -2.21 -13.80
N ASN A 172 -7.33 -2.61 -12.53
CA ASN A 172 -8.05 -2.00 -11.42
C ASN A 172 -7.09 -1.32 -10.45
N HIS A 173 -7.14 0.01 -10.40
CA HIS A 173 -6.45 0.85 -9.43
C HIS A 173 -7.45 1.29 -8.37
N VAL A 174 -7.59 0.52 -7.31
CA VAL A 174 -8.59 0.72 -6.25
C VAL A 174 -8.01 0.39 -4.89
N THR A 175 -8.55 1.01 -3.85
CA THR A 175 -8.28 0.69 -2.44
C THR A 175 -9.59 0.69 -1.65
N ASP A 176 -9.54 0.28 -0.40
CA ASP A 176 -10.64 0.40 0.53
C ASP A 176 -10.44 1.55 1.54
N VAL A 177 -11.50 1.87 2.26
CA VAL A 177 -11.46 2.97 3.25
C VAL A 177 -10.52 2.69 4.43
N THR A 178 -10.26 1.43 4.76
CA THR A 178 -9.39 1.05 5.88
C THR A 178 -7.92 1.26 5.56
N ASN A 179 -7.52 1.11 4.30
CA ASN A 179 -6.20 1.46 3.78
C ASN A 179 -6.10 2.97 3.47
N ALA A 180 -7.07 3.53 2.74
CA ALA A 180 -7.08 4.95 2.40
C ALA A 180 -6.99 5.87 3.62
N SER A 181 -7.69 5.55 4.71
CA SER A 181 -7.67 6.32 5.96
C SER A 181 -6.30 6.36 6.65
N ARG A 182 -5.35 5.49 6.25
CA ARG A 182 -4.00 5.43 6.83
C ARG A 182 -2.95 6.17 6.01
N THR A 183 -3.36 6.93 5.00
CA THR A 183 -2.42 7.60 4.07
C THR A 183 -2.06 9.03 4.47
N LEU A 184 -2.78 9.68 5.39
CA LEU A 184 -2.81 11.13 5.65
C LEU A 184 -3.39 11.97 4.50
N LEU A 185 -3.97 11.35 3.48
CA LEU A 185 -4.53 12.02 2.30
C LEU A 185 -6.05 11.88 2.20
N PHE A 186 -6.63 10.97 2.99
CA PHE A 186 -8.04 10.64 2.95
C PHE A 186 -8.80 11.32 4.09
N ASN A 187 -9.85 12.06 3.73
CA ASN A 187 -10.72 12.72 4.71
C ASN A 187 -11.81 11.74 5.18
N ILE A 188 -11.71 11.30 6.43
CA ILE A 188 -12.62 10.31 7.02
C ILE A 188 -14.04 10.83 7.27
N LYS A 189 -14.29 12.14 7.13
CA LYS A 189 -15.63 12.74 7.26
C LYS A 189 -16.36 12.78 5.94
N THR A 190 -15.64 13.12 4.86
CA THR A 190 -16.20 13.18 3.51
C THR A 190 -16.05 11.87 2.73
N MET A 191 -15.23 10.95 3.23
CA MET A 191 -14.89 9.66 2.60
C MET A 191 -14.30 9.82 1.19
N LYS A 192 -13.40 10.81 1.04
CA LYS A 192 -12.74 11.15 -0.24
C LYS A 192 -11.28 11.53 -0.02
N TRP A 193 -10.46 11.42 -1.07
CA TRP A 193 -9.17 12.09 -1.14
C TRP A 193 -9.36 13.59 -0.93
N ASP A 194 -8.55 14.20 -0.08
CA ASP A 194 -8.72 15.59 0.34
C ASP A 194 -7.73 16.50 -0.36
N GLN A 195 -8.21 17.44 -1.15
CA GLN A 195 -7.38 18.33 -1.96
C GLN A 195 -6.40 19.16 -1.11
N GLU A 196 -6.83 19.67 0.06
CA GLU A 196 -5.97 20.45 0.95
C GLU A 196 -4.84 19.59 1.54
N LEU A 197 -5.10 18.28 1.79
CA LEU A 197 -4.06 17.36 2.23
C LEU A 197 -3.10 17.02 1.08
N LEU A 198 -3.59 16.79 -0.13
CA LEU A 198 -2.74 16.57 -1.30
C LEU A 198 -1.82 17.77 -1.55
N GLU A 199 -2.34 18.99 -1.48
CA GLU A 199 -1.56 20.24 -1.60
C GLU A 199 -0.54 20.40 -0.47
N LEU A 200 -0.93 20.12 0.79
CA LEU A 200 -0.03 20.18 1.94
C LEU A 200 1.21 19.30 1.77
N PHE A 201 1.00 18.07 1.28
CA PHE A 201 2.09 17.12 1.05
C PHE A 201 2.70 17.23 -0.34
N ASP A 202 2.23 18.17 -1.18
CA ASP A 202 2.71 18.38 -2.54
C ASP A 202 2.64 17.08 -3.38
N ILE A 203 1.45 16.46 -3.38
CA ILE A 203 1.16 15.20 -4.09
C ILE A 203 0.15 15.47 -5.19
N PRO A 204 0.46 15.19 -6.46
CA PRO A 204 -0.49 15.32 -7.57
C PRO A 204 -1.67 14.36 -7.42
N GLN A 205 -2.88 14.87 -7.64
CA GLN A 205 -4.09 14.03 -7.60
C GLN A 205 -4.10 12.96 -8.70
N SER A 206 -3.34 13.16 -9.77
CA SER A 206 -3.24 12.24 -10.92
C SER A 206 -2.75 10.83 -10.57
N ILE A 207 -2.05 10.67 -9.44
CA ILE A 207 -1.50 9.36 -9.01
C ILE A 207 -2.42 8.59 -8.06
N MET A 208 -3.56 9.18 -7.63
CA MET A 208 -4.48 8.65 -6.61
C MET A 208 -5.50 7.68 -7.19
#